data_a9a6bb46d7c365e50f21a00ed66b28a6
#
_entry.id   a9a6bb46d7c365e50f21a00ed66b28a6
#
_cell.length_a   1.000
_cell.length_b   1.000
_cell.length_c   1.000
_cell.angle_alpha   90.00
_cell.angle_beta   90.00
_cell.angle_gamma   90.00
#
_symmetry.space_group_name_H-M   'P 1'
#
loop_
_entity.id
_entity.type
_entity.pdbx_description
1 polymer ?
#
loop_
_entity_poly.entity_id
_entity_poly.type
_entity_poly.pdbx_seq_one_letter_code
_entity_poly.pdbx_strand_id
1 'polypeptide(L)'
;MVLDGSIRLYTPSGIMDYMAGQYSVSAIDTPTAGYVFTYSKQQDFLALTLEFTLNDVLSTAINLDDKLMEQIMNSELDTSTMQDSDNNVVDCIHRLFTMSKEYSGLDFIGKHIKKEIIFYILCDSCGKQFLQSITNIQQAGDIYEANSWIKENYKDSFTIESLAQQRSMSVSLFHQRFKNAVGMGPLQCQKRLRLTEARRLMLDESKNVTEASIEVGYGSVSQFIRDYRKMFGKSPKEDILILQKILKK
;
A
#
# COMPACT_ATOMS: atom_id res chain seq x y z
N MET A 1 -9.08 0.16 -3.92
CA MET A 1 -10.47 0.64 -3.96
C MET A 1 -11.34 -0.23 -3.07
N VAL A 2 -12.16 0.36 -2.22
CA VAL A 2 -13.19 -0.34 -1.44
C VAL A 2 -14.46 -0.39 -2.26
N LEU A 3 -14.99 -1.58 -2.48
CA LEU A 3 -16.21 -1.81 -3.26
C LEU A 3 -17.45 -1.89 -2.36
N ASP A 4 -17.28 -2.49 -1.17
CA ASP A 4 -18.33 -2.59 -0.15
C ASP A 4 -17.71 -2.60 1.24
N GLY A 5 -18.45 -2.10 2.23
CA GLY A 5 -17.99 -1.99 3.61
C GLY A 5 -16.98 -0.86 3.83
N SER A 6 -16.14 -1.03 4.82
CA SER A 6 -15.13 -0.03 5.21
C SER A 6 -13.92 -0.68 5.87
N ILE A 7 -12.75 -0.03 5.70
CA ILE A 7 -11.49 -0.48 6.26
C ILE A 7 -10.71 0.67 6.87
N ARG A 8 -10.12 0.45 8.03
CA ARG A 8 -9.16 1.37 8.64
C ARG A 8 -7.74 0.92 8.33
N LEU A 9 -6.98 1.78 7.69
CA LEU A 9 -5.58 1.54 7.37
C LEU A 9 -4.67 2.41 8.24
N TYR A 10 -3.61 1.78 8.73
CA TYR A 10 -2.50 2.46 9.38
C TYR A 10 -1.44 2.71 8.32
N THR A 11 -1.41 3.90 7.79
CA THR A 11 -0.47 4.33 6.75
C THR A 11 0.72 5.09 7.35
N PRO A 12 1.80 5.33 6.61
CA PRO A 12 2.88 6.22 7.07
C PRO A 12 2.41 7.62 7.44
N SER A 13 1.40 8.12 6.72
CA SER A 13 0.81 9.46 6.94
C SER A 13 -0.16 9.52 8.12
N GLY A 14 -0.59 8.39 8.67
CA GLY A 14 -1.52 8.34 9.79
C GLY A 14 -2.58 7.22 9.67
N ILE A 15 -3.65 7.39 10.42
CA ILE A 15 -4.80 6.48 10.38
C ILE A 15 -5.79 7.04 9.36
N MET A 16 -6.24 6.19 8.45
CA MET A 16 -7.20 6.55 7.39
C MET A 16 -8.32 5.52 7.33
N ASP A 17 -9.55 6.01 7.27
CA ASP A 17 -10.74 5.18 7.10
C ASP A 17 -11.21 5.28 5.65
N TYR A 18 -11.29 4.15 4.97
CA TYR A 18 -11.79 4.05 3.61
C TYR A 18 -13.19 3.45 3.61
N MET A 19 -14.10 4.13 2.94
CA MET A 19 -15.48 3.70 2.72
C MET A 19 -15.67 3.13 1.32
N ALA A 20 -16.79 2.45 1.10
CA ALA A 20 -17.19 2.03 -0.24
C ALA A 20 -17.19 3.22 -1.22
N GLY A 21 -16.68 2.99 -2.41
CA GLY A 21 -16.49 4.02 -3.44
C GLY A 21 -15.19 4.80 -3.35
N GLN A 22 -14.37 4.60 -2.32
CA GLN A 22 -13.09 5.31 -2.17
C GLN A 22 -11.91 4.45 -2.60
N TYR A 23 -10.88 5.11 -3.14
CA TYR A 23 -9.64 4.47 -3.54
C TYR A 23 -8.42 5.29 -3.14
N SER A 24 -7.28 4.66 -3.14
CA SER A 24 -5.98 5.33 -3.04
C SER A 24 -5.04 4.80 -4.11
N VAL A 25 -4.12 5.64 -4.52
CA VAL A 25 -3.05 5.29 -5.46
C VAL A 25 -1.72 5.44 -4.74
N SER A 26 -0.87 4.44 -4.87
CA SER A 26 0.49 4.48 -4.35
C SER A 26 1.46 4.05 -5.44
N ALA A 27 2.49 4.82 -5.65
CA ALA A 27 3.55 4.50 -6.61
C ALA A 27 4.55 3.47 -6.03
N ILE A 28 4.54 3.26 -4.72
CA ILE A 28 5.34 2.24 -4.03
C ILE A 28 4.42 1.45 -3.12
N ASP A 29 4.55 0.12 -3.18
CA ASP A 29 3.91 -0.76 -2.23
C ASP A 29 4.52 -0.54 -0.83
N THR A 30 3.88 0.32 -0.05
CA THR A 30 4.27 0.59 1.34
C THR A 30 3.58 -0.38 2.27
N PRO A 31 4.27 -0.91 3.31
CA PRO A 31 3.64 -1.78 4.27
C PRO A 31 2.53 -1.02 5.00
N THR A 32 1.31 -1.45 4.82
CA THR A 32 0.14 -0.94 5.53
C THR A 32 -0.44 -2.04 6.42
N ALA A 33 -0.97 -1.66 7.55
CA ALA A 33 -1.76 -2.55 8.39
C ALA A 33 -3.18 -2.00 8.49
N GLY A 34 -4.15 -2.85 8.39
CA GLY A 34 -5.54 -2.43 8.46
C GLY A 34 -6.42 -3.43 9.19
N TYR A 35 -7.60 -2.99 9.55
CA TYR A 35 -8.68 -3.87 9.96
C TYR A 35 -9.99 -3.39 9.35
N VAL A 36 -10.79 -4.36 8.96
CA VAL A 36 -12.15 -4.12 8.49
C VAL A 36 -13.01 -3.73 9.70
N PHE A 37 -13.77 -2.67 9.59
CA PHE A 37 -14.77 -2.32 10.57
C PHE A 37 -16.13 -2.20 9.87
N THR A 38 -17.15 -2.68 10.51
CA THR A 38 -18.51 -2.64 10.00
C THR A 38 -19.38 -1.82 10.93
N TYR A 39 -20.15 -0.93 10.37
CA TYR A 39 -21.16 -0.15 11.12
C TYR A 39 -22.45 -0.94 11.37
N SER A 40 -22.63 -2.07 10.67
CA SER A 40 -23.77 -2.96 10.86
C SER A 40 -23.33 -4.43 10.86
N LYS A 41 -24.10 -5.28 11.53
CA LYS A 41 -23.84 -6.74 11.64
C LYS A 41 -24.00 -7.51 10.32
N GLN A 42 -24.42 -6.87 9.24
CA GLN A 42 -24.75 -7.49 7.95
C GLN A 42 -23.92 -6.93 6.79
N GLN A 43 -22.89 -6.13 7.05
CA GLN A 43 -22.11 -5.49 6.00
C GLN A 43 -20.85 -6.31 5.75
N ASP A 44 -20.76 -6.91 4.57
CA ASP A 44 -19.55 -7.56 4.09
C ASP A 44 -18.50 -6.52 3.72
N PHE A 45 -17.23 -6.93 3.66
CA PHE A 45 -16.15 -6.08 3.18
C PHE A 45 -15.64 -6.65 1.86
N LEU A 46 -15.62 -5.80 0.84
CA LEU A 46 -15.05 -6.12 -0.46
C LEU A 46 -14.12 -4.99 -0.92
N ALA A 47 -12.90 -5.33 -1.20
CA ALA A 47 -11.93 -4.39 -1.76
C ALA A 47 -11.19 -5.02 -2.94
N LEU A 48 -10.72 -4.17 -3.83
CA LEU A 48 -9.93 -4.53 -5.00
C LEU A 48 -8.58 -3.82 -4.95
N THR A 49 -7.51 -4.56 -5.23
CA THR A 49 -6.19 -4.02 -5.51
C THR A 49 -5.84 -4.29 -6.97
N LEU A 50 -5.48 -3.22 -7.69
CA LEU A 50 -4.95 -3.32 -9.05
C LEU A 50 -3.48 -2.89 -9.03
N GLU A 51 -2.63 -3.71 -9.64
CA GLU A 51 -1.22 -3.41 -9.81
C GLU A 51 -0.96 -2.90 -11.22
N PHE A 52 -0.25 -1.79 -11.30
CA PHE A 52 0.23 -1.20 -12.55
C PHE A 52 1.75 -1.26 -12.58
N THR A 53 2.30 -1.63 -13.72
CA THR A 53 3.74 -1.49 -13.93
C THR A 53 4.09 -0.02 -14.19
N LEU A 54 5.36 0.34 -13.92
CA LEU A 54 5.88 1.67 -14.28
C LEU A 54 5.65 1.97 -15.77
N ASN A 55 5.86 0.95 -16.63
CA ASN A 55 5.67 1.09 -18.07
C ASN A 55 4.19 1.32 -18.44
N ASP A 56 3.24 0.71 -17.74
CA ASP A 56 1.80 0.94 -17.99
C ASP A 56 1.45 2.42 -17.77
N VAL A 57 1.94 3.00 -16.68
CA VAL A 57 1.65 4.40 -16.34
C VAL A 57 2.38 5.36 -17.29
N LEU A 58 3.69 5.17 -17.51
CA LEU A 58 4.46 6.02 -18.41
C LEU A 58 3.96 5.95 -19.85
N SER A 59 3.66 4.75 -20.35
CA SER A 59 3.13 4.59 -21.71
C SER A 59 1.74 5.23 -21.87
N THR A 60 0.93 5.26 -20.82
CA THR A 60 -0.36 5.95 -20.83
C THR A 60 -0.13 7.46 -20.84
N ALA A 61 0.72 7.97 -19.94
CA ALA A 61 1.03 9.40 -19.84
C ALA A 61 1.61 9.99 -21.14
N ILE A 62 2.55 9.28 -21.80
CA ILE A 62 3.16 9.72 -23.07
C ILE A 62 2.13 9.78 -24.21
N ASN A 63 1.08 8.98 -24.16
CA ASN A 63 0.03 8.97 -25.18
C ASN A 63 -1.08 9.99 -24.94
N LEU A 64 -1.06 10.74 -23.84
CA LEU A 64 -1.96 11.86 -23.62
C LEU A 64 -1.60 13.02 -24.58
N ASP A 65 -2.61 13.78 -25.00
CA ASP A 65 -2.35 15.00 -25.75
C ASP A 65 -1.69 16.08 -24.88
N ASP A 66 -0.90 16.94 -25.51
CA ASP A 66 -0.10 17.97 -24.83
C ASP A 66 -0.96 18.89 -23.95
N LYS A 67 -2.15 19.23 -24.39
CA LYS A 67 -3.06 20.11 -23.65
C LYS A 67 -3.56 19.48 -22.37
N LEU A 68 -3.93 18.20 -22.41
CA LEU A 68 -4.37 17.45 -21.25
C LEU A 68 -3.21 17.26 -20.25
N MET A 69 -2.00 16.93 -20.76
CA MET A 69 -0.81 16.81 -19.92
C MET A 69 -0.49 18.14 -19.24
N GLU A 70 -0.58 19.24 -19.94
CA GLU A 70 -0.38 20.59 -19.38
C GLU A 70 -1.43 20.90 -18.29
N GLN A 71 -2.68 20.52 -18.47
CA GLN A 71 -3.73 20.67 -17.47
C GLN A 71 -3.40 19.86 -16.20
N ILE A 72 -2.99 18.60 -16.34
CA ILE A 72 -2.59 17.74 -15.21
C ILE A 72 -1.40 18.37 -14.47
N MET A 73 -0.38 18.81 -15.19
CA MET A 73 0.84 19.36 -14.59
C MET A 73 0.62 20.72 -13.92
N ASN A 74 -0.35 21.51 -14.37
CA ASN A 74 -0.70 22.82 -13.81
C ASN A 74 -1.78 22.75 -12.72
N SER A 75 -2.40 21.56 -12.45
CA SER A 75 -3.36 21.40 -11.37
C SER A 75 -2.72 21.64 -10.00
N GLU A 76 -3.51 21.97 -9.01
CA GLU A 76 -3.03 22.04 -7.62
C GLU A 76 -2.58 20.65 -7.13
N LEU A 77 -1.60 20.62 -6.22
CA LEU A 77 -1.17 19.37 -5.60
C LEU A 77 -2.21 18.96 -4.55
N ASP A 78 -2.93 17.91 -4.83
CA ASP A 78 -3.78 17.28 -3.83
C ASP A 78 -2.95 16.30 -2.98
N THR A 79 -2.73 16.66 -1.72
CA THR A 79 -2.00 15.83 -0.76
C THR A 79 -2.89 14.78 -0.11
N SER A 80 -4.16 14.69 -0.46
CA SER A 80 -5.03 13.63 0.02
C SER A 80 -4.57 12.29 -0.57
N THR A 81 -4.48 11.28 0.27
CA THR A 81 -4.16 9.92 -0.18
C THR A 81 -5.40 9.13 -0.53
N MET A 82 -6.56 9.72 -0.37
CA MET A 82 -7.87 9.11 -0.54
C MET A 82 -8.68 9.92 -1.54
N GLN A 83 -9.24 9.24 -2.52
CA GLN A 83 -10.08 9.82 -3.56
C GLN A 83 -11.44 9.12 -3.58
N ASP A 84 -12.49 9.87 -3.89
CA ASP A 84 -13.78 9.28 -4.24
C ASP A 84 -13.71 8.74 -5.68
N SER A 85 -14.21 7.54 -5.92
CA SER A 85 -14.16 6.96 -7.26
C SER A 85 -15.14 7.65 -8.18
N ASP A 86 -14.66 8.06 -9.34
CA ASP A 86 -15.52 8.44 -10.47
C ASP A 86 -16.26 7.19 -11.00
N ASN A 87 -17.45 7.38 -11.52
CA ASN A 87 -18.24 6.33 -12.17
C ASN A 87 -17.46 5.62 -13.28
N ASN A 88 -16.59 6.33 -14.00
CA ASN A 88 -15.77 5.76 -15.07
C ASN A 88 -14.77 4.70 -14.54
N VAL A 89 -14.14 4.92 -13.38
CA VAL A 89 -13.24 3.93 -12.75
C VAL A 89 -14.03 2.71 -12.30
N VAL A 90 -15.23 2.92 -11.73
CA VAL A 90 -16.13 1.84 -11.32
C VAL A 90 -16.56 1.00 -12.53
N ASP A 91 -16.95 1.63 -13.63
CA ASP A 91 -17.34 0.96 -14.87
C ASP A 91 -16.19 0.14 -15.47
N CYS A 92 -14.98 0.66 -15.47
CA CYS A 92 -13.79 -0.08 -15.90
C CYS A 92 -13.57 -1.35 -15.05
N ILE A 93 -13.71 -1.21 -13.74
CA ILE A 93 -13.57 -2.34 -12.80
C ILE A 93 -14.68 -3.37 -13.06
N HIS A 94 -15.92 -2.93 -13.22
CA HIS A 94 -17.04 -3.83 -13.53
C HIS A 94 -16.81 -4.59 -14.83
N ARG A 95 -16.31 -3.93 -15.89
CA ARG A 95 -15.96 -4.56 -17.16
C ARG A 95 -14.85 -5.63 -16.97
N LEU A 96 -13.81 -5.34 -16.19
CA LEU A 96 -12.76 -6.32 -15.86
C LEU A 96 -13.34 -7.58 -15.21
N PHE A 97 -14.22 -7.41 -14.22
CA PHE A 97 -14.86 -8.54 -13.52
C PHE A 97 -15.77 -9.35 -14.43
N THR A 98 -16.59 -8.69 -15.25
CA THR A 98 -17.50 -9.37 -16.18
C THR A 98 -16.70 -10.21 -17.18
N MET A 99 -15.64 -9.63 -17.73
CA MET A 99 -14.80 -10.31 -18.70
C MET A 99 -13.97 -11.47 -18.12
N SER A 100 -13.57 -11.38 -16.86
CA SER A 100 -12.81 -12.46 -16.20
C SER A 100 -13.59 -13.77 -16.12
N LYS A 101 -14.91 -13.71 -16.19
CA LYS A 101 -15.80 -14.87 -16.14
C LYS A 101 -16.07 -15.52 -17.50
N GLU A 102 -15.87 -14.79 -18.59
CA GLU A 102 -16.44 -15.15 -19.88
C GLU A 102 -15.42 -15.36 -21.03
N TYR A 103 -14.16 -14.87 -20.93
CA TYR A 103 -13.29 -14.81 -22.11
C TYR A 103 -11.83 -15.21 -21.93
N SER A 104 -11.33 -15.94 -22.93
CA SER A 104 -9.90 -16.18 -23.17
C SER A 104 -9.11 -14.93 -23.66
N GLY A 105 -9.79 -13.80 -23.89
CA GLY A 105 -9.19 -12.55 -24.38
C GLY A 105 -8.83 -11.54 -23.26
N LEU A 106 -8.86 -11.93 -21.99
CA LEU A 106 -8.61 -11.06 -20.85
C LEU A 106 -7.23 -10.39 -20.93
N ASP A 107 -6.21 -11.08 -21.42
CA ASP A 107 -4.86 -10.54 -21.57
C ASP A 107 -4.78 -9.32 -22.50
N PHE A 108 -5.55 -9.31 -23.58
CA PHE A 108 -5.56 -8.18 -24.50
C PHE A 108 -6.42 -7.03 -23.98
N ILE A 109 -7.69 -7.30 -23.71
CA ILE A 109 -8.66 -6.25 -23.32
C ILE A 109 -8.35 -5.74 -21.90
N GLY A 110 -7.92 -6.62 -20.98
CA GLY A 110 -7.54 -6.23 -19.64
C GLY A 110 -6.40 -5.19 -19.61
N LYS A 111 -5.43 -5.29 -20.52
CA LYS A 111 -4.37 -4.28 -20.68
C LYS A 111 -4.93 -2.93 -21.13
N HIS A 112 -5.94 -2.91 -21.99
CA HIS A 112 -6.58 -1.66 -22.44
C HIS A 112 -7.42 -1.04 -21.32
N ILE A 113 -8.20 -1.85 -20.60
CA ILE A 113 -8.97 -1.36 -19.45
C ILE A 113 -8.04 -0.85 -18.34
N LYS A 114 -6.91 -1.49 -18.09
CA LYS A 114 -5.89 -0.96 -17.16
C LYS A 114 -5.39 0.42 -17.59
N LYS A 115 -5.11 0.64 -18.86
CA LYS A 115 -4.71 1.97 -19.38
C LYS A 115 -5.81 3.00 -19.21
N GLU A 116 -7.07 2.60 -19.44
CA GLU A 116 -8.23 3.46 -19.24
C GLU A 116 -8.39 3.87 -17.78
N ILE A 117 -8.19 2.95 -16.82
CA ILE A 117 -8.17 3.26 -15.39
C ILE A 117 -7.04 4.23 -15.06
N ILE A 118 -5.82 3.98 -15.58
CA ILE A 118 -4.68 4.89 -15.38
C ILE A 118 -5.00 6.28 -15.93
N PHE A 119 -5.63 6.37 -17.10
CA PHE A 119 -6.07 7.64 -17.69
C PHE A 119 -6.98 8.41 -16.73
N TYR A 120 -8.02 7.78 -16.18
CA TYR A 120 -8.92 8.45 -15.24
C TYR A 120 -8.21 8.87 -13.96
N ILE A 121 -7.32 8.03 -13.41
CA ILE A 121 -6.49 8.39 -12.25
C ILE A 121 -5.61 9.61 -12.55
N LEU A 122 -5.02 9.69 -13.74
CA LEU A 122 -4.18 10.84 -14.13
C LEU A 122 -5.00 12.13 -14.31
N CYS A 123 -6.26 12.02 -14.72
CA CYS A 123 -7.18 13.14 -14.85
C CYS A 123 -7.81 13.58 -13.51
N ASP A 124 -7.70 12.76 -12.47
CA ASP A 124 -8.23 13.08 -11.15
C ASP A 124 -7.31 14.06 -10.39
N SER A 125 -7.78 14.59 -9.27
CA SER A 125 -7.03 15.54 -8.43
C SER A 125 -5.66 15.01 -7.97
N CYS A 126 -5.53 13.70 -7.78
CA CYS A 126 -4.27 13.04 -7.41
C CYS A 126 -3.30 12.80 -8.58
N GLY A 127 -3.72 13.03 -9.83
CA GLY A 127 -2.96 12.64 -11.03
C GLY A 127 -1.58 13.25 -11.12
N LYS A 128 -1.45 14.56 -10.85
CA LYS A 128 -0.14 15.25 -10.82
C LYS A 128 0.80 14.64 -9.78
N GLN A 129 0.33 14.44 -8.56
CA GLN A 129 1.12 13.86 -7.49
C GLN A 129 1.53 12.42 -7.81
N PHE A 130 0.63 11.65 -8.41
CA PHE A 130 0.89 10.29 -8.83
C PHE A 130 2.00 10.25 -9.90
N LEU A 131 1.92 11.07 -10.96
CA LEU A 131 2.98 11.19 -11.98
C LEU A 131 4.33 11.62 -11.38
N GLN A 132 4.33 12.62 -10.50
CA GLN A 132 5.55 13.05 -9.83
C GLN A 132 6.18 11.95 -8.99
N SER A 133 5.36 11.18 -8.27
CA SER A 133 5.85 10.07 -7.47
C SER A 133 6.49 8.98 -8.34
N ILE A 134 5.92 8.68 -9.50
CA ILE A 134 6.47 7.71 -10.47
C ILE A 134 7.77 8.20 -11.09
N THR A 135 7.84 9.48 -11.47
CA THR A 135 9.07 10.08 -12.01
C THR A 135 10.19 10.05 -10.96
N ASN A 136 9.85 10.33 -9.69
CA ASN A 136 10.79 10.22 -8.59
C ASN A 136 11.26 8.77 -8.36
N ILE A 137 10.41 7.77 -8.56
CA ILE A 137 10.78 6.35 -8.47
C ILE A 137 11.76 5.97 -9.57
N GLN A 138 11.54 6.43 -10.80
CA GLN A 138 12.46 6.16 -11.90
C GLN A 138 13.87 6.73 -11.63
N GLN A 139 13.95 7.89 -10.94
CA GLN A 139 15.20 8.47 -10.45
C GLN A 139 15.73 7.81 -9.16
N ALA A 140 14.90 7.06 -8.48
CA ALA A 140 15.18 6.43 -7.18
C ALA A 140 15.18 4.89 -7.26
N GLY A 141 15.55 4.30 -8.39
CA GLY A 141 15.60 2.84 -8.59
C GLY A 141 16.28 2.10 -7.44
N ASP A 142 17.41 2.63 -6.97
CA ASP A 142 18.14 2.10 -5.80
C ASP A 142 17.30 2.05 -4.51
N ILE A 143 16.40 3.01 -4.33
CA ILE A 143 15.52 3.05 -3.15
C ILE A 143 14.39 2.04 -3.29
N TYR A 144 13.88 1.85 -4.51
CA TYR A 144 12.88 0.82 -4.79
C TYR A 144 13.44 -0.59 -4.52
N GLU A 145 14.65 -0.86 -5.02
CA GLU A 145 15.36 -2.11 -4.74
C GLU A 145 15.62 -2.31 -3.25
N ALA A 146 16.01 -1.24 -2.52
CA ALA A 146 16.17 -1.30 -1.08
C ALA A 146 14.87 -1.64 -0.36
N ASN A 147 13.74 -1.06 -0.79
CA ASN A 147 12.43 -1.35 -0.20
C ASN A 147 12.01 -2.80 -0.46
N SER A 148 12.21 -3.30 -1.68
CA SER A 148 11.94 -4.70 -2.05
C SER A 148 12.82 -5.65 -1.24
N TRP A 149 14.11 -5.36 -1.12
CA TRP A 149 15.02 -6.14 -0.29
C TRP A 149 14.57 -6.19 1.18
N ILE A 150 14.14 -5.06 1.76
CA ILE A 150 13.62 -5.01 3.14
C ILE A 150 12.37 -5.87 3.28
N LYS A 151 11.47 -5.88 2.28
CA LYS A 151 10.27 -6.72 2.29
C LYS A 151 10.58 -8.20 2.27
N GLU A 152 11.56 -8.61 1.50
CA GLU A 152 11.99 -10.01 1.41
C GLU A 152 12.76 -10.47 2.64
N ASN A 153 13.54 -9.55 3.26
CA ASN A 153 14.47 -9.84 4.35
C ASN A 153 14.05 -9.19 5.68
N TYR A 154 12.79 -8.87 5.90
CA TYR A 154 12.34 -8.16 7.10
C TYR A 154 12.60 -8.92 8.40
N LYS A 155 12.70 -10.25 8.35
CA LYS A 155 12.99 -11.10 9.51
C LYS A 155 14.44 -10.95 9.99
N ASP A 156 15.35 -10.61 9.11
CA ASP A 156 16.77 -10.50 9.39
C ASP A 156 17.13 -9.11 9.93
N SER A 157 18.23 -9.03 10.67
CA SER A 157 18.79 -7.75 11.10
C SER A 157 19.64 -7.15 9.99
N PHE A 158 19.48 -5.87 9.72
CA PHE A 158 20.35 -5.10 8.83
C PHE A 158 20.69 -3.74 9.45
N THR A 159 21.69 -3.09 8.91
CA THR A 159 22.05 -1.72 9.27
C THR A 159 21.72 -0.77 8.11
N ILE A 160 21.39 0.49 8.42
CA ILE A 160 21.15 1.49 7.39
C ILE A 160 22.42 1.73 6.58
N GLU A 161 23.57 1.65 7.25
CA GLU A 161 24.90 1.80 6.65
C GLU A 161 25.14 0.76 5.55
N SER A 162 24.81 -0.52 5.81
CA SER A 162 24.96 -1.58 4.81
C SER A 162 24.09 -1.37 3.58
N LEU A 163 22.84 -0.95 3.77
CA LEU A 163 21.94 -0.67 2.66
C LEU A 163 22.36 0.57 1.85
N ALA A 164 22.83 1.61 2.52
CA ALA A 164 23.32 2.83 1.87
C ALA A 164 24.61 2.54 1.07
N GLN A 165 25.55 1.78 1.64
CA GLN A 165 26.80 1.39 0.98
C GLN A 165 26.56 0.56 -0.29
N GLN A 166 25.66 -0.42 -0.25
CA GLN A 166 25.30 -1.23 -1.41
C GLN A 166 24.78 -0.38 -2.59
N ARG A 167 24.30 0.82 -2.32
CA ARG A 167 23.74 1.76 -3.31
C ARG A 167 24.59 3.00 -3.52
N SER A 168 25.87 2.94 -3.10
CA SER A 168 26.83 4.03 -3.24
C SER A 168 26.31 5.38 -2.73
N MET A 169 25.52 5.36 -1.64
CA MET A 169 24.95 6.55 -1.01
C MET A 169 25.52 6.77 0.38
N SER A 170 25.59 8.05 0.81
CA SER A 170 25.76 8.34 2.24
C SER A 170 24.52 7.93 3.02
N VAL A 171 24.68 7.59 4.28
CA VAL A 171 23.59 7.19 5.19
C VAL A 171 22.49 8.25 5.25
N SER A 172 22.86 9.51 5.35
CA SER A 172 21.91 10.65 5.39
C SER A 172 21.11 10.77 4.11
N LEU A 173 21.78 10.68 2.95
CA LEU A 173 21.13 10.76 1.63
C LEU A 173 20.19 9.57 1.43
N PHE A 174 20.64 8.35 1.75
CA PHE A 174 19.83 7.15 1.65
C PHE A 174 18.58 7.26 2.53
N HIS A 175 18.74 7.65 3.81
CA HIS A 175 17.61 7.79 4.73
C HIS A 175 16.60 8.84 4.25
N GLN A 176 17.08 9.99 3.76
CA GLN A 176 16.24 11.05 3.23
C GLN A 176 15.45 10.59 1.99
N ARG A 177 16.16 9.99 1.00
CA ARG A 177 15.51 9.48 -0.22
C ARG A 177 14.52 8.36 0.08
N PHE A 178 14.90 7.43 0.95
CA PHE A 178 14.01 6.34 1.38
C PHE A 178 12.75 6.87 2.06
N LYS A 179 12.90 7.82 2.99
CA LYS A 179 11.75 8.44 3.67
C LYS A 179 10.85 9.20 2.70
N ASN A 180 11.42 9.91 1.73
CA ASN A 180 10.63 10.63 0.71
C ASN A 180 9.88 9.68 -0.21
N ALA A 181 10.48 8.55 -0.60
CA ALA A 181 9.86 7.59 -1.50
C ALA A 181 8.85 6.67 -0.80
N VAL A 182 9.18 6.15 0.39
CA VAL A 182 8.40 5.15 1.12
C VAL A 182 7.49 5.77 2.19
N GLY A 183 7.67 7.06 2.50
CA GLY A 183 6.92 7.78 3.54
C GLY A 183 7.40 7.50 4.97
N MET A 184 8.36 6.58 5.17
CA MET A 184 8.94 6.24 6.47
C MET A 184 10.40 5.83 6.34
N GLY A 185 11.16 5.83 7.46
CA GLY A 185 12.55 5.36 7.46
C GLY A 185 12.67 3.84 7.29
N PRO A 186 13.86 3.34 6.84
CA PRO A 186 14.06 1.91 6.56
C PRO A 186 13.77 0.98 7.75
N LEU A 187 14.29 1.29 8.94
CA LEU A 187 14.03 0.50 10.15
C LEU A 187 12.57 0.56 10.60
N GLN A 188 11.89 1.68 10.34
CA GLN A 188 10.46 1.81 10.63
C GLN A 188 9.64 0.96 9.66
N CYS A 189 10.04 0.90 8.38
CA CYS A 189 9.46 0.01 7.37
C CYS A 189 9.60 -1.45 7.81
N GLN A 190 10.80 -1.90 8.15
CA GLN A 190 11.03 -3.26 8.67
C GLN A 190 10.17 -3.58 9.89
N LYS A 191 10.15 -2.68 10.87
CA LYS A 191 9.34 -2.85 12.09
C LYS A 191 7.87 -3.04 11.76
N ARG A 192 7.36 -2.26 10.83
CA ARG A 192 5.97 -2.32 10.41
C ARG A 192 5.64 -3.66 9.75
N LEU A 193 6.50 -4.14 8.85
CA LEU A 193 6.37 -5.47 8.22
C LEU A 193 6.32 -6.57 9.27
N ARG A 194 7.26 -6.58 10.21
CA ARG A 194 7.30 -7.55 11.32
C ARG A 194 6.01 -7.56 12.14
N LEU A 195 5.53 -6.39 12.54
CA LEU A 195 4.33 -6.28 13.37
C LEU A 195 3.06 -6.68 12.62
N THR A 196 2.94 -6.31 11.34
CA THR A 196 1.81 -6.70 10.49
C THR A 196 1.78 -8.20 10.29
N GLU A 197 2.91 -8.80 9.97
CA GLU A 197 3.01 -10.25 9.79
C GLU A 197 2.77 -11.02 11.10
N ALA A 198 3.31 -10.56 12.23
CA ALA A 198 3.02 -11.17 13.52
C ALA A 198 1.53 -11.15 13.85
N ARG A 199 0.82 -10.07 13.49
CA ARG A 199 -0.64 -9.98 13.65
C ARG A 199 -1.36 -11.04 12.82
N ARG A 200 -0.96 -11.21 11.55
CA ARG A 200 -1.48 -12.25 10.67
C ARG A 200 -1.23 -13.66 11.24
N LEU A 201 -0.01 -13.95 11.67
CA LEU A 201 0.36 -15.24 12.26
C LEU A 201 -0.47 -15.57 13.51
N MET A 202 -0.74 -14.57 14.34
CA MET A 202 -1.59 -14.76 15.53
C MET A 202 -3.07 -14.95 15.20
N LEU A 203 -3.57 -14.28 14.15
CA LEU A 203 -4.98 -14.39 13.73
C LEU A 203 -5.25 -15.65 12.94
N ASP A 204 -4.48 -15.89 11.88
CA ASP A 204 -4.77 -16.92 10.87
C ASP A 204 -4.17 -18.28 11.25
N GLU A 205 -2.96 -18.26 11.85
CA GLU A 205 -2.24 -19.48 12.23
C GLU A 205 -2.33 -19.79 13.73
N SER A 206 -3.09 -18.99 14.50
CA SER A 206 -3.30 -19.18 15.94
C SER A 206 -2.01 -19.24 16.77
N LYS A 207 -0.90 -18.66 16.26
CA LYS A 207 0.37 -18.59 17.00
C LYS A 207 0.22 -17.72 18.23
N ASN A 208 0.88 -18.11 19.30
CA ASN A 208 0.93 -17.28 20.49
C ASN A 208 1.89 -16.08 20.30
N VAL A 209 1.83 -15.12 21.24
CA VAL A 209 2.61 -13.86 21.17
C VAL A 209 4.10 -14.10 21.07
N THR A 210 4.61 -15.10 21.81
CA THR A 210 6.04 -15.44 21.83
C THR A 210 6.46 -16.04 20.49
N GLU A 211 5.73 -17.03 20.00
CA GLU A 211 6.01 -17.67 18.70
C GLU A 211 5.99 -16.66 17.56
N ALA A 212 4.92 -15.84 17.47
CA ALA A 212 4.81 -14.82 16.44
C ALA A 212 5.96 -13.81 16.50
N SER A 213 6.34 -13.37 17.72
CA SER A 213 7.44 -12.39 17.87
C SER A 213 8.79 -12.94 17.39
N ILE A 214 9.10 -14.19 17.71
CA ILE A 214 10.35 -14.84 17.28
C ILE A 214 10.36 -15.04 15.76
N GLU A 215 9.24 -15.53 15.21
CA GLU A 215 9.16 -15.84 13.79
C GLU A 215 9.32 -14.63 12.88
N VAL A 216 8.89 -13.46 13.34
CA VAL A 216 9.08 -12.22 12.59
C VAL A 216 10.41 -11.51 12.90
N GLY A 217 11.30 -12.14 13.64
CA GLY A 217 12.68 -11.68 13.86
C GLY A 217 12.86 -10.71 15.03
N TYR A 218 11.99 -10.71 16.06
CA TYR A 218 12.25 -9.98 17.29
C TYR A 218 13.14 -10.81 18.23
N GLY A 219 14.24 -10.21 18.70
CA GLY A 219 15.09 -10.82 19.73
C GLY A 219 14.55 -10.71 21.16
N SER A 220 13.47 -9.90 21.36
CA SER A 220 12.86 -9.69 22.69
C SER A 220 11.35 -9.55 22.57
N VAL A 221 10.63 -10.46 23.24
CA VAL A 221 9.15 -10.41 23.31
C VAL A 221 8.66 -9.12 23.98
N SER A 222 9.39 -8.61 24.98
CA SER A 222 9.04 -7.37 25.67
C SER A 222 9.12 -6.15 24.73
N GLN A 223 10.13 -6.12 23.86
CA GLN A 223 10.26 -5.07 22.84
C GLN A 223 9.15 -5.20 21.80
N PHE A 224 8.87 -6.41 21.33
CA PHE A 224 7.76 -6.69 20.42
C PHE A 224 6.43 -6.14 20.97
N ILE A 225 6.08 -6.46 22.22
CA ILE A 225 4.83 -6.00 22.86
C ILE A 225 4.75 -4.47 22.92
N ARG A 226 5.86 -3.79 23.24
CA ARG A 226 5.90 -2.31 23.27
C ARG A 226 5.69 -1.71 21.88
N ASP A 227 6.38 -2.23 20.88
CA ASP A 227 6.27 -1.77 19.50
C ASP A 227 4.89 -2.07 18.94
N TYR A 228 4.32 -3.23 19.24
CA TYR A 228 2.96 -3.62 18.86
C TYR A 228 1.91 -2.66 19.43
N ARG A 229 1.99 -2.36 20.73
CA ARG A 229 1.10 -1.38 21.37
C ARG A 229 1.20 0.00 20.73
N LYS A 230 2.43 0.44 20.41
CA LYS A 230 2.63 1.73 19.76
C LYS A 230 1.99 1.77 18.38
N MET A 231 1.99 0.67 17.65
CA MET A 231 1.44 0.62 16.30
C MET A 231 -0.08 0.42 16.27
N PHE A 232 -0.61 -0.50 17.08
CA PHE A 232 -2.02 -0.91 17.04
C PHE A 232 -2.87 -0.36 18.18
N GLY A 233 -2.27 0.37 19.13
CA GLY A 233 -2.96 0.98 20.26
C GLY A 233 -3.34 0.00 21.39
N LYS A 234 -3.14 -1.31 21.20
CA LYS A 234 -3.50 -2.39 22.13
C LYS A 234 -2.38 -3.41 22.26
N SER A 235 -2.40 -4.19 23.34
CA SER A 235 -1.47 -5.32 23.44
C SER A 235 -1.82 -6.39 22.39
N PRO A 236 -0.83 -7.22 21.95
CA PRO A 236 -1.09 -8.26 20.97
C PRO A 236 -2.28 -9.16 21.36
N LYS A 237 -2.31 -9.60 22.63
CA LYS A 237 -3.36 -10.49 23.12
C LYS A 237 -4.76 -9.85 23.10
N GLU A 238 -4.87 -8.59 23.53
CA GLU A 238 -6.13 -7.84 23.49
C GLU A 238 -6.63 -7.60 22.08
N ASP A 239 -5.74 -7.20 21.19
CA ASP A 239 -6.06 -6.93 19.80
C ASP A 239 -6.57 -8.18 19.08
N ILE A 240 -5.85 -9.29 19.22
CA ILE A 240 -6.26 -10.58 18.61
C ILE A 240 -7.61 -11.07 19.16
N LEU A 241 -7.84 -10.96 20.47
CA LEU A 241 -9.14 -11.35 21.05
C LEU A 241 -10.30 -10.54 20.49
N ILE A 242 -10.09 -9.25 20.24
CA ILE A 242 -11.11 -8.38 19.66
C ILE A 242 -11.38 -8.78 18.21
N LEU A 243 -10.31 -8.95 17.41
CA LEU A 243 -10.43 -9.33 16.01
C LEU A 243 -11.09 -10.69 15.83
N GLN A 244 -10.72 -11.69 16.64
CA GLN A 244 -11.36 -13.00 16.62
C GLN A 244 -12.85 -12.96 16.96
N LYS A 245 -13.27 -12.05 17.86
CA LYS A 245 -14.70 -11.85 18.16
C LYS A 245 -15.46 -11.20 17.01
N ILE A 246 -14.80 -10.34 16.24
CA ILE A 246 -15.39 -9.70 15.06
C ILE A 246 -15.55 -10.73 13.93
N LEU A 247 -14.53 -11.56 13.69
CA LEU A 247 -14.54 -12.57 12.64
C LEU A 247 -15.46 -13.76 12.90
N LYS A 248 -15.86 -14.00 14.17
CA LYS A 248 -16.78 -15.09 14.56
C LYS A 248 -18.25 -14.66 14.58
N LYS A 249 -18.55 -13.42 14.27
CA LYS A 249 -19.92 -12.89 14.19
C LYS A 249 -20.38 -12.79 12.75
#